data_92b830f04b4e52c4e638eb7217ea20d4
#
_entry.id   92b830f04b4e52c4e638eb7217ea20d4
#
_cell.length_a   1.000
_cell.length_b   1.000
_cell.length_c   1.000
_cell.angle_alpha   90.00
_cell.angle_beta   90.00
_cell.angle_gamma   90.00
#
_symmetry.space_group_name_H-M   'P 1'
#
loop_
_entity.id
_entity.type
_entity.pdbx_description
1 polymer ?
#
loop_
_entity_poly.entity_id
_entity_poly.type
_entity_poly.pdbx_seq_one_letter_code
_entity_poly.pdbx_strand_id
1 'polypeptide(L)'
;YRGLKKKAGKEEDWANYKSYDLFQHAFKILQNAMYGTYAKNGWRYTDGYLICSAAITNSGQRLDQESINFVNQKLNTELNTDKNYIKLADTDSMYIELKEVIDTKYGIDLTKEERNQKILELAQEIQDAANTNLDNISKDLFNIKPGTHYFQLKQEVICTGLLTTGKRRYAMYVTNKEGVSVEELDMKGLELMKSNMNKLFKKFGEDLIKNILFGKSKYEIDNSVIEFYKHLKTLDPKQLGKPTGVKQISEYHLPPRAGEMFSSFRTKAPANTKAAVRYNDLLKFKKLDKKYESIIEGDKIFIINLKPNVYKLETIGLPNAKVPDEIEKFVKEFIDIDEIFESLLLNKLKELYKDLGWEFPALNENITKFFKF
;
A
#
# COMPACT_ATOMS: atom_id res chain seq x y z
N TYR A 1 10.29 -22.67 -13.11
CA TYR A 1 10.93 -22.07 -11.91
C TYR A 1 10.01 -22.01 -10.69
N ARG A 2 8.68 -21.74 -10.83
CA ARG A 2 7.74 -21.70 -9.69
C ARG A 2 7.72 -23.02 -8.89
N GLY A 3 7.70 -24.18 -9.57
CA GLY A 3 7.79 -25.49 -8.92
C GLY A 3 9.12 -25.73 -8.21
N LEU A 4 10.23 -25.35 -8.85
CA LEU A 4 11.57 -25.47 -8.29
C LEU A 4 11.75 -24.57 -7.06
N LYS A 5 11.22 -23.33 -7.10
CA LYS A 5 11.20 -22.43 -5.95
C LYS A 5 10.44 -23.02 -4.77
N LYS A 6 9.25 -23.59 -5.00
CA LYS A 6 8.46 -24.24 -3.94
C LYS A 6 9.19 -25.45 -3.33
N LYS A 7 9.86 -26.25 -4.17
CA LYS A 7 10.67 -27.38 -3.70
C LYS A 7 11.82 -26.91 -2.84
N ALA A 8 12.60 -25.94 -3.32
CA ALA A 8 13.71 -25.36 -2.57
C ALA A 8 13.27 -24.74 -1.23
N GLY A 9 12.10 -24.09 -1.18
CA GLY A 9 11.54 -23.54 0.06
C GLY A 9 11.15 -24.63 1.08
N LYS A 10 10.63 -25.78 0.60
CA LYS A 10 10.31 -26.93 1.48
C LYS A 10 11.58 -27.62 2.02
N GLU A 11 12.66 -27.60 1.24
CA GLU A 11 13.96 -28.17 1.58
C GLU A 11 14.88 -27.19 2.32
N GLU A 12 14.37 -25.98 2.65
CA GLU A 12 15.11 -24.89 3.31
C GLU A 12 16.38 -24.46 2.56
N ASP A 13 16.45 -24.75 1.26
CA ASP A 13 17.53 -24.33 0.36
C ASP A 13 17.31 -22.87 -0.10
N TRP A 14 17.65 -21.95 0.77
CA TRP A 14 17.39 -20.51 0.56
C TRP A 14 18.22 -19.89 -0.58
N ALA A 15 19.36 -20.48 -0.93
CA ALA A 15 20.18 -20.02 -2.06
C ALA A 15 19.48 -20.30 -3.40
N ASN A 16 19.05 -21.54 -3.61
CA ASN A 16 18.27 -21.94 -4.78
C ASN A 16 16.89 -21.30 -4.79
N TYR A 17 16.23 -21.15 -3.63
CA TYR A 17 14.96 -20.44 -3.52
C TYR A 17 15.06 -19.02 -4.09
N LYS A 18 16.07 -18.23 -3.65
CA LYS A 18 16.29 -16.86 -4.17
C LYS A 18 16.61 -16.85 -5.66
N SER A 19 17.43 -17.79 -6.12
CA SER A 19 17.78 -17.90 -7.54
C SER A 19 16.55 -18.18 -8.40
N TYR A 20 15.71 -19.14 -8.02
CA TYR A 20 14.48 -19.46 -8.73
C TYR A 20 13.44 -18.33 -8.67
N ASP A 21 13.41 -17.58 -7.57
CA ASP A 21 12.55 -16.40 -7.42
C ASP A 21 12.96 -15.30 -8.41
N LEU A 22 14.25 -15.02 -8.52
CA LEU A 22 14.78 -14.05 -9.50
C LEU A 22 14.48 -14.45 -10.94
N PHE A 23 14.65 -15.73 -11.30
CA PHE A 23 14.31 -16.22 -12.63
C PHE A 23 12.81 -16.10 -12.90
N GLN A 24 11.96 -16.51 -11.95
CA GLN A 24 10.51 -16.36 -12.08
C GLN A 24 10.12 -14.91 -12.31
N HIS A 25 10.72 -13.99 -11.57
CA HIS A 25 10.46 -12.55 -11.70
C HIS A 25 10.93 -12.01 -13.06
N ALA A 26 12.11 -12.39 -13.52
CA ALA A 26 12.63 -12.00 -14.84
C ALA A 26 11.71 -12.46 -15.97
N PHE A 27 11.24 -13.71 -15.94
CA PHE A 27 10.28 -14.21 -16.94
C PHE A 27 8.94 -13.48 -16.87
N LYS A 28 8.44 -13.15 -15.67
CA LYS A 28 7.21 -12.37 -15.52
C LYS A 28 7.37 -10.97 -16.15
N ILE A 29 8.51 -10.32 -15.92
CA ILE A 29 8.81 -9.01 -16.55
C ILE A 29 8.86 -9.15 -18.07
N LEU A 30 9.51 -10.20 -18.60
CA LEU A 30 9.60 -10.44 -20.04
C LEU A 30 8.22 -10.64 -20.66
N GLN A 31 7.37 -11.46 -20.07
CA GLN A 31 5.98 -11.68 -20.54
C GLN A 31 5.18 -10.38 -20.55
N ASN A 32 5.28 -9.58 -19.48
CA ASN A 32 4.58 -8.30 -19.40
C ASN A 32 5.12 -7.30 -20.42
N ALA A 33 6.43 -7.29 -20.69
CA ALA A 33 7.04 -6.46 -21.72
C ALA A 33 6.56 -6.88 -23.13
N MET A 34 6.46 -8.17 -23.42
CA MET A 34 5.91 -8.69 -24.68
C MET A 34 4.48 -8.20 -24.89
N TYR A 35 3.60 -8.35 -23.89
CA TYR A 35 2.25 -7.82 -23.96
C TYR A 35 2.25 -6.30 -24.21
N GLY A 36 3.09 -5.55 -23.49
CA GLY A 36 3.21 -4.11 -23.65
C GLY A 36 3.66 -3.69 -25.06
N THR A 37 4.46 -4.52 -25.76
CA THR A 37 4.91 -4.21 -27.12
C THR A 37 3.77 -4.31 -28.14
N TYR A 38 2.75 -5.12 -27.90
CA TYR A 38 1.57 -5.17 -28.78
C TYR A 38 0.71 -3.89 -28.74
N ALA A 39 0.88 -3.06 -27.72
CA ALA A 39 0.23 -1.76 -27.61
C ALA A 39 1.10 -0.59 -28.09
N LYS A 40 2.37 -0.84 -28.48
CA LYS A 40 3.32 0.22 -28.85
C LYS A 40 3.14 0.63 -30.31
N ASN A 41 2.87 1.92 -30.54
CA ASN A 41 2.77 2.49 -31.87
C ASN A 41 4.08 2.32 -32.67
N GLY A 42 3.96 1.96 -33.96
CA GLY A 42 5.11 1.78 -34.87
C GLY A 42 5.82 0.41 -34.78
N TRP A 43 5.28 -0.57 -34.06
CA TRP A 43 5.77 -1.94 -34.09
C TRP A 43 5.24 -2.70 -35.30
N ARG A 44 6.11 -3.51 -35.91
CA ARG A 44 5.89 -4.18 -37.21
C ARG A 44 4.63 -5.06 -37.27
N TYR A 45 4.15 -5.56 -36.12
CA TYR A 45 2.98 -6.45 -36.04
C TYR A 45 1.75 -5.75 -35.47
N THR A 46 1.75 -4.43 -35.42
CA THR A 46 0.69 -3.64 -34.78
C THR A 46 0.07 -2.63 -35.74
N ASP A 47 -0.11 -3.03 -37.02
CA ASP A 47 -0.99 -2.30 -37.92
C ASP A 47 -2.42 -2.35 -37.35
N GLY A 48 -2.92 -1.23 -36.86
CA GLY A 48 -4.06 -1.17 -35.94
C GLY A 48 -3.70 -1.57 -34.51
N TYR A 49 -2.55 -1.15 -34.05
CA TYR A 49 -1.76 -1.48 -32.86
C TYR A 49 -2.53 -1.77 -31.57
N LEU A 50 -3.74 -1.30 -31.40
CA LEU A 50 -4.59 -1.61 -30.24
C LEU A 50 -5.34 -2.93 -30.38
N ILE A 51 -5.47 -3.51 -31.57
CA ILE A 51 -6.30 -4.69 -31.82
C ILE A 51 -5.78 -5.91 -31.05
N CYS A 52 -4.47 -6.21 -31.16
CA CYS A 52 -3.88 -7.36 -30.48
C CYS A 52 -3.92 -7.22 -28.94
N SER A 53 -3.54 -6.04 -28.43
CA SER A 53 -3.57 -5.80 -26.99
C SER A 53 -5.01 -5.74 -26.43
N ALA A 54 -5.94 -5.16 -27.20
CA ALA A 54 -7.36 -5.17 -26.84
C ALA A 54 -7.95 -6.58 -26.87
N ALA A 55 -7.60 -7.39 -27.87
CA ALA A 55 -8.05 -8.79 -27.94
C ALA A 55 -7.58 -9.59 -26.71
N ILE A 56 -6.31 -9.45 -26.29
CA ILE A 56 -5.78 -10.13 -25.10
C ILE A 56 -6.54 -9.70 -23.84
N THR A 57 -6.71 -8.39 -23.62
CA THR A 57 -7.40 -7.88 -22.43
C THR A 57 -8.88 -8.22 -22.40
N ASN A 58 -9.57 -8.09 -23.54
CA ASN A 58 -11.01 -8.39 -23.62
C ASN A 58 -11.26 -9.89 -23.45
N SER A 59 -10.41 -10.74 -24.02
CA SER A 59 -10.49 -12.19 -23.83
C SER A 59 -10.27 -12.58 -22.37
N GLY A 60 -9.27 -11.95 -21.70
CA GLY A 60 -9.04 -12.16 -20.28
C GLY A 60 -10.23 -11.74 -19.42
N GLN A 61 -10.77 -10.53 -19.66
CA GLN A 61 -11.96 -10.04 -18.97
C GLN A 61 -13.18 -10.96 -19.17
N ARG A 62 -13.36 -11.48 -20.38
CA ARG A 62 -14.48 -12.39 -20.66
C ARG A 62 -14.32 -13.73 -19.95
N LEU A 63 -13.11 -14.31 -19.95
CA LEU A 63 -12.81 -15.53 -19.20
C LEU A 63 -13.04 -15.36 -17.71
N ASP A 64 -12.58 -14.23 -17.14
CA ASP A 64 -12.76 -13.92 -15.73
C ASP A 64 -14.25 -13.77 -15.38
N GLN A 65 -15.01 -13.02 -16.18
CA GLN A 65 -16.46 -12.85 -15.98
C GLN A 65 -17.23 -14.18 -16.03
N GLU A 66 -16.94 -15.04 -17.00
CA GLU A 66 -17.62 -16.34 -17.09
C GLU A 66 -17.20 -17.28 -15.95
N SER A 67 -15.95 -17.20 -15.51
CA SER A 67 -15.47 -17.95 -14.33
C SER A 67 -16.17 -17.49 -13.05
N ILE A 68 -16.36 -16.18 -12.87
CA ILE A 68 -17.11 -15.58 -11.76
C ILE A 68 -18.56 -16.06 -11.77
N ASN A 69 -19.22 -16.00 -12.93
CA ASN A 69 -20.61 -16.46 -13.10
C ASN A 69 -20.74 -17.93 -12.74
N PHE A 70 -19.83 -18.78 -13.23
CA PHE A 70 -19.82 -20.20 -12.94
C PHE A 70 -19.65 -20.49 -11.44
N VAL A 71 -18.69 -19.86 -10.77
CA VAL A 71 -18.45 -20.06 -9.33
C VAL A 71 -19.66 -19.62 -8.50
N ASN A 72 -20.25 -18.44 -8.81
CA ASN A 72 -21.46 -17.98 -8.13
C ASN A 72 -22.62 -18.97 -8.35
N GLN A 73 -22.85 -19.42 -9.58
CA GLN A 73 -23.91 -20.38 -9.89
C GLN A 73 -23.72 -21.71 -9.17
N LYS A 74 -22.48 -22.25 -9.15
CA LYS A 74 -22.14 -23.48 -8.43
C LYS A 74 -22.48 -23.36 -6.95
N LEU A 75 -22.00 -22.30 -6.27
CA LEU A 75 -22.23 -22.10 -4.84
C LEU A 75 -23.71 -21.83 -4.53
N ASN A 76 -24.42 -21.05 -5.34
CA ASN A 76 -25.85 -20.82 -5.18
C ASN A 76 -26.66 -22.11 -5.35
N THR A 77 -26.32 -22.96 -6.31
CA THR A 77 -26.98 -24.25 -6.52
C THR A 77 -26.76 -25.19 -5.33
N GLU A 78 -25.52 -25.28 -4.82
CA GLU A 78 -25.18 -26.14 -3.70
C GLU A 78 -25.84 -25.72 -2.37
N LEU A 79 -26.01 -24.42 -2.17
CA LEU A 79 -26.56 -23.88 -0.92
C LEU A 79 -28.05 -23.49 -1.03
N ASN A 80 -28.65 -23.66 -2.22
CA ASN A 80 -30.00 -23.19 -2.52
C ASN A 80 -30.21 -21.72 -2.15
N THR A 81 -29.31 -20.86 -2.63
CA THR A 81 -29.29 -19.41 -2.39
C THR A 81 -29.26 -18.63 -3.71
N ASP A 82 -29.44 -17.31 -3.61
CA ASP A 82 -29.26 -16.37 -4.73
C ASP A 82 -28.40 -15.19 -4.22
N LYS A 83 -27.11 -15.43 -4.06
CA LYS A 83 -26.15 -14.48 -3.49
C LYS A 83 -24.95 -14.29 -4.38
N ASN A 84 -24.27 -13.15 -4.22
CA ASN A 84 -22.95 -12.94 -4.82
C ASN A 84 -21.87 -13.30 -3.81
N TYR A 85 -21.18 -14.41 -4.04
CA TYR A 85 -20.04 -14.87 -3.23
C TYR A 85 -18.72 -14.22 -3.65
N ILE A 86 -18.64 -13.65 -4.86
CA ILE A 86 -17.44 -12.96 -5.34
C ILE A 86 -17.47 -11.51 -4.88
N LYS A 87 -16.64 -11.16 -3.89
CA LYS A 87 -16.61 -9.82 -3.28
C LYS A 87 -15.69 -8.84 -3.99
N LEU A 88 -14.69 -9.34 -4.69
CA LEU A 88 -13.74 -8.54 -5.45
C LEU A 88 -13.21 -9.35 -6.63
N ALA A 89 -13.05 -8.71 -7.77
CA ALA A 89 -12.30 -9.20 -8.91
C ALA A 89 -11.27 -8.15 -9.34
N ASP A 90 -10.04 -8.57 -9.59
CA ASP A 90 -8.97 -7.67 -10.02
C ASP A 90 -8.15 -8.32 -11.14
N THR A 91 -8.39 -7.87 -12.37
CA THR A 91 -7.67 -8.21 -13.60
C THR A 91 -7.75 -9.69 -14.00
N ASP A 92 -7.24 -10.61 -13.18
CA ASP A 92 -7.08 -12.04 -13.42
C ASP A 92 -7.31 -12.87 -12.15
N SER A 93 -7.95 -12.27 -11.16
CA SER A 93 -8.22 -12.92 -9.88
C SER A 93 -9.61 -12.59 -9.36
N MET A 94 -10.21 -13.54 -8.63
CA MET A 94 -11.46 -13.37 -7.91
C MET A 94 -11.28 -13.71 -6.42
N TYR A 95 -11.96 -12.95 -5.56
CA TYR A 95 -11.98 -13.14 -4.12
C TYR A 95 -13.35 -13.63 -3.69
N ILE A 96 -13.38 -14.84 -3.15
CA ILE A 96 -14.61 -15.57 -2.81
C ILE A 96 -14.83 -15.52 -1.30
N GLU A 97 -16.00 -15.10 -0.85
CA GLU A 97 -16.40 -15.20 0.55
C GLU A 97 -16.91 -16.60 0.85
N LEU A 98 -16.18 -17.35 1.66
CA LEU A 98 -16.48 -18.73 1.99
C LEU A 98 -17.07 -18.94 3.39
N LYS A 99 -17.22 -17.88 4.21
CA LYS A 99 -17.69 -18.00 5.59
C LYS A 99 -19.02 -18.75 5.68
N GLU A 100 -20.03 -18.25 4.99
CA GLU A 100 -21.38 -18.84 5.00
C GLU A 100 -21.39 -20.25 4.39
N VAL A 101 -20.57 -20.46 3.34
CA VAL A 101 -20.44 -21.79 2.69
C VAL A 101 -19.91 -22.82 3.68
N ILE A 102 -18.87 -22.46 4.42
CA ILE A 102 -18.28 -23.33 5.46
C ILE A 102 -19.27 -23.57 6.60
N ASP A 103 -19.89 -22.51 7.11
CA ASP A 103 -20.84 -22.60 8.22
C ASP A 103 -22.04 -23.49 7.85
N THR A 104 -22.54 -23.41 6.62
CA THR A 104 -23.66 -24.22 6.14
C THR A 104 -23.28 -25.68 5.89
N LYS A 105 -22.11 -25.94 5.27
CA LYS A 105 -21.68 -27.30 4.91
C LYS A 105 -21.14 -28.10 6.08
N TYR A 106 -20.45 -27.45 7.03
CA TYR A 106 -19.65 -28.14 8.06
C TYR A 106 -20.02 -27.73 9.49
N GLY A 107 -20.91 -26.75 9.68
CA GLY A 107 -21.31 -26.23 10.99
C GLY A 107 -20.46 -25.05 11.48
N ILE A 108 -20.95 -24.41 12.55
CA ILE A 108 -20.34 -23.19 13.12
C ILE A 108 -19.31 -23.49 14.22
N ASP A 109 -19.33 -24.68 14.78
CA ASP A 109 -18.56 -25.06 15.98
C ASP A 109 -17.16 -25.63 15.64
N LEU A 110 -16.65 -25.33 14.44
CA LEU A 110 -15.31 -25.76 14.02
C LEU A 110 -14.22 -24.99 14.77
N THR A 111 -13.19 -25.68 15.21
CA THR A 111 -11.95 -25.05 15.66
C THR A 111 -11.31 -24.25 14.53
N LYS A 112 -10.37 -23.36 14.87
CA LYS A 112 -9.65 -22.56 13.86
C LYS A 112 -8.91 -23.46 12.86
N GLU A 113 -8.30 -24.52 13.34
CA GLU A 113 -7.54 -25.50 12.56
C GLU A 113 -8.45 -26.28 11.61
N GLU A 114 -9.56 -26.81 12.12
CA GLU A 114 -10.56 -27.53 11.31
C GLU A 114 -11.18 -26.61 10.26
N ARG A 115 -11.53 -25.39 10.63
CA ARG A 115 -12.05 -24.38 9.69
C ARG A 115 -11.05 -24.09 8.57
N ASN A 116 -9.79 -23.89 8.89
CA ASN A 116 -8.74 -23.67 7.89
C ASN A 116 -8.59 -24.86 6.94
N GLN A 117 -8.66 -26.08 7.46
CA GLN A 117 -8.60 -27.29 6.66
C GLN A 117 -9.80 -27.36 5.70
N LYS A 118 -11.01 -27.08 6.18
CA LYS A 118 -12.23 -27.08 5.35
C LYS A 118 -12.22 -26.00 4.29
N ILE A 119 -11.66 -24.83 4.58
CA ILE A 119 -11.48 -23.77 3.58
C ILE A 119 -10.52 -24.22 2.49
N LEU A 120 -9.41 -24.90 2.82
CA LEU A 120 -8.46 -25.42 1.83
C LEU A 120 -9.09 -26.49 0.94
N GLU A 121 -9.83 -27.42 1.53
CA GLU A 121 -10.56 -28.48 0.81
C GLU A 121 -11.57 -27.87 -0.17
N LEU A 122 -12.40 -26.93 0.31
CA LEU A 122 -13.40 -26.25 -0.53
C LEU A 122 -12.75 -25.38 -1.63
N ALA A 123 -11.68 -24.67 -1.31
CA ALA A 123 -10.94 -23.87 -2.29
C ALA A 123 -10.37 -24.76 -3.42
N GLN A 124 -9.88 -25.94 -3.08
CA GLN A 124 -9.43 -26.93 -4.08
C GLN A 124 -10.60 -27.44 -4.94
N GLU A 125 -11.73 -27.76 -4.30
CA GLU A 125 -12.95 -28.20 -5.02
C GLU A 125 -13.43 -27.13 -6.03
N ILE A 126 -13.51 -25.87 -5.59
CA ILE A 126 -13.90 -24.74 -6.45
C ILE A 126 -12.89 -24.57 -7.59
N GLN A 127 -11.59 -24.62 -7.28
CA GLN A 127 -10.53 -24.51 -8.28
C GLN A 127 -10.65 -25.59 -9.36
N ASP A 128 -10.85 -26.83 -8.97
CA ASP A 128 -10.93 -27.98 -9.91
C ASP A 128 -12.19 -27.89 -10.77
N ALA A 129 -13.32 -27.53 -10.19
CA ALA A 129 -14.56 -27.31 -10.92
C ALA A 129 -14.44 -26.14 -11.90
N ALA A 130 -13.86 -25.01 -11.49
CA ALA A 130 -13.66 -23.85 -12.34
C ALA A 130 -12.70 -24.16 -13.51
N ASN A 131 -11.60 -24.87 -13.24
CA ASN A 131 -10.65 -25.27 -14.29
C ASN A 131 -11.27 -26.25 -15.29
N THR A 132 -12.09 -27.20 -14.82
CA THR A 132 -12.85 -28.10 -15.72
C THR A 132 -13.81 -27.30 -16.61
N ASN A 133 -14.46 -26.26 -16.05
CA ASN A 133 -15.36 -25.41 -16.82
C ASN A 133 -14.64 -24.48 -17.80
N LEU A 134 -13.36 -24.18 -17.60
CA LEU A 134 -12.58 -23.37 -18.55
C LEU A 134 -12.47 -24.01 -19.93
N ASP A 135 -12.47 -25.34 -20.04
CA ASP A 135 -12.54 -26.04 -21.32
C ASP A 135 -13.83 -25.67 -22.07
N ASN A 136 -14.98 -25.65 -21.38
CA ASN A 136 -16.26 -25.28 -21.97
C ASN A 136 -16.28 -23.81 -22.38
N ILE A 137 -15.88 -22.91 -21.47
CA ILE A 137 -15.80 -21.47 -21.74
C ILE A 137 -14.87 -21.19 -22.93
N SER A 138 -13.72 -21.84 -23.00
CA SER A 138 -12.74 -21.65 -24.08
C SER A 138 -13.28 -22.13 -25.43
N LYS A 139 -13.99 -23.25 -25.44
CA LYS A 139 -14.67 -23.75 -26.63
C LYS A 139 -15.78 -22.80 -27.09
N ASP A 140 -16.64 -22.38 -26.19
CA ASP A 140 -17.85 -21.62 -26.53
C ASP A 140 -17.52 -20.17 -26.94
N LEU A 141 -16.56 -19.51 -26.26
CA LEU A 141 -16.19 -18.14 -26.54
C LEU A 141 -15.14 -17.98 -27.66
N PHE A 142 -14.20 -18.90 -27.73
CA PHE A 142 -13.01 -18.72 -28.60
C PHE A 142 -12.84 -19.86 -29.61
N ASN A 143 -13.76 -20.83 -29.64
CA ASN A 143 -13.67 -22.01 -30.49
C ASN A 143 -12.35 -22.80 -30.32
N ILE A 144 -11.80 -22.80 -29.08
CA ILE A 144 -10.58 -23.51 -28.72
C ILE A 144 -10.94 -24.97 -28.39
N LYS A 145 -10.18 -25.91 -28.95
CA LYS A 145 -10.36 -27.33 -28.65
C LYS A 145 -10.07 -27.58 -27.16
N PRO A 146 -10.95 -28.30 -26.43
CA PRO A 146 -10.72 -28.68 -25.04
C PRO A 146 -9.35 -29.32 -24.81
N GLY A 147 -8.69 -28.96 -23.70
CA GLY A 147 -7.36 -29.46 -23.35
C GLY A 147 -6.19 -28.88 -24.16
N THR A 148 -6.44 -27.91 -25.06
CA THR A 148 -5.36 -27.28 -25.85
C THR A 148 -5.02 -25.84 -25.42
N HIS A 149 -5.71 -25.29 -24.42
CA HIS A 149 -5.40 -23.99 -23.85
C HIS A 149 -4.53 -24.10 -22.59
N TYR A 150 -4.00 -22.96 -22.16
CA TYR A 150 -3.18 -22.82 -20.94
C TYR A 150 -3.88 -21.99 -19.86
N PHE A 151 -5.17 -21.71 -20.01
CA PHE A 151 -5.93 -21.00 -18.98
C PHE A 151 -6.04 -21.87 -17.73
N GLN A 152 -5.70 -21.29 -16.59
CA GLN A 152 -5.73 -21.99 -15.32
C GLN A 152 -6.01 -21.02 -14.19
N LEU A 153 -7.04 -21.30 -13.41
CA LEU A 153 -7.28 -20.68 -12.12
C LEU A 153 -6.55 -21.46 -11.04
N LYS A 154 -5.99 -20.76 -10.06
CA LYS A 154 -5.24 -21.36 -8.98
C LYS A 154 -5.51 -20.63 -7.67
N GLN A 155 -5.73 -21.42 -6.61
CA GLN A 155 -5.79 -20.86 -5.27
C GLN A 155 -4.42 -20.28 -4.91
N GLU A 156 -4.37 -18.96 -4.66
CA GLU A 156 -3.13 -18.26 -4.31
C GLU A 156 -3.09 -17.88 -2.85
N VAL A 157 -4.17 -17.27 -2.33
CA VAL A 157 -4.23 -16.81 -0.94
C VAL A 157 -5.54 -17.20 -0.28
N ILE A 158 -5.48 -17.43 1.04
CA ILE A 158 -6.63 -17.47 1.92
C ILE A 158 -6.42 -16.37 2.97
N CYS A 159 -7.44 -15.57 3.20
CA CYS A 159 -7.42 -14.51 4.19
C CYS A 159 -8.62 -14.61 5.14
N THR A 160 -8.46 -14.14 6.38
CA THR A 160 -9.52 -14.11 7.39
C THR A 160 -10.36 -12.83 7.34
N GLY A 161 -9.88 -11.80 6.65
CA GLY A 161 -10.59 -10.54 6.45
C GLY A 161 -10.12 -9.85 5.19
N LEU A 162 -11.05 -9.22 4.47
CA LEU A 162 -10.82 -8.40 3.29
C LEU A 162 -11.53 -7.06 3.46
N LEU A 163 -10.77 -5.97 3.40
CA LEU A 163 -11.26 -4.60 3.39
C LEU A 163 -11.03 -4.01 2.00
N THR A 164 -12.08 -3.56 1.33
CA THR A 164 -12.01 -2.87 0.05
C THR A 164 -12.43 -1.42 0.21
N THR A 165 -11.62 -0.48 -0.26
CA THR A 165 -11.90 0.97 -0.18
C THR A 165 -12.05 1.61 -1.56
N GLY A 166 -12.09 0.81 -2.62
CA GLY A 166 -12.28 1.26 -3.98
C GLY A 166 -11.53 0.43 -5.00
N LYS A 167 -11.60 0.83 -6.27
CA LYS A 167 -10.97 0.09 -7.37
C LYS A 167 -9.46 -0.06 -7.13
N ARG A 168 -8.97 -1.30 -7.04
CA ARG A 168 -7.56 -1.66 -6.78
C ARG A 168 -7.01 -1.14 -5.45
N ARG A 169 -7.89 -0.83 -4.48
CA ARG A 169 -7.51 -0.41 -3.14
C ARG A 169 -8.11 -1.36 -2.13
N TYR A 170 -7.30 -2.23 -1.57
CA TYR A 170 -7.74 -3.21 -0.60
C TYR A 170 -6.63 -3.63 0.37
N ALA A 171 -7.05 -4.18 1.49
CA ALA A 171 -6.20 -4.83 2.49
C ALA A 171 -6.76 -6.18 2.86
N MET A 172 -5.90 -7.16 3.10
CA MET A 172 -6.31 -8.48 3.57
C MET A 172 -5.29 -9.05 4.57
N TYR A 173 -5.80 -9.80 5.54
CA TYR A 173 -4.95 -10.56 6.45
C TYR A 173 -4.84 -11.99 5.94
N VAL A 174 -3.68 -12.30 5.37
CA VAL A 174 -3.41 -13.58 4.71
C VAL A 174 -2.97 -14.62 5.74
N THR A 175 -3.63 -15.76 5.73
CA THR A 175 -3.33 -16.90 6.62
C THR A 175 -2.77 -18.11 5.87
N ASN A 176 -2.96 -18.16 4.55
CA ASN A 176 -2.34 -19.18 3.71
C ASN A 176 -1.95 -18.57 2.35
N LYS A 177 -0.77 -18.88 1.89
CA LYS A 177 -0.25 -18.44 0.60
C LYS A 177 0.32 -19.64 -0.17
N GLU A 178 -0.35 -20.00 -1.25
CA GLU A 178 0.02 -21.14 -2.10
C GLU A 178 0.20 -22.46 -1.33
N GLY A 179 -0.63 -22.72 -0.31
CA GLY A 179 -0.56 -23.91 0.52
C GLY A 179 0.38 -23.81 1.74
N VAL A 180 1.08 -22.70 1.91
CA VAL A 180 1.95 -22.43 3.08
C VAL A 180 1.20 -21.56 4.08
N SER A 181 1.18 -21.95 5.35
CA SER A 181 0.63 -21.12 6.43
C SER A 181 1.52 -19.91 6.64
N VAL A 182 0.90 -18.71 6.67
CA VAL A 182 1.55 -17.42 6.90
C VAL A 182 0.65 -16.56 7.77
N GLU A 183 1.21 -15.50 8.33
CA GLU A 183 0.45 -14.45 9.01
C GLU A 183 0.97 -13.10 8.53
N GLU A 184 0.39 -12.59 7.44
CA GLU A 184 0.83 -11.33 6.85
C GLU A 184 -0.34 -10.42 6.48
N LEU A 185 -0.11 -9.11 6.64
CA LEU A 185 -0.99 -8.07 6.13
C LEU A 185 -0.56 -7.72 4.71
N ASP A 186 -1.38 -8.07 3.71
CA ASP A 186 -1.18 -7.65 2.33
C ASP A 186 -2.08 -6.46 2.01
N MET A 187 -1.50 -5.39 1.48
CA MET A 187 -2.22 -4.16 1.17
C MET A 187 -1.83 -3.66 -0.21
N LYS A 188 -2.84 -3.35 -1.03
CA LYS A 188 -2.65 -2.78 -2.36
C LYS A 188 -3.40 -1.47 -2.52
N GLY A 189 -2.74 -0.50 -3.15
CA GLY A 189 -3.34 0.78 -3.51
C GLY A 189 -3.75 1.71 -2.37
N LEU A 190 -3.55 1.33 -1.11
CA LEU A 190 -3.86 2.17 0.04
C LEU A 190 -2.79 3.23 0.23
N GLU A 191 -3.21 4.50 0.35
CA GLU A 191 -2.30 5.64 0.50
C GLU A 191 -1.49 5.63 1.80
N LEU A 192 -1.98 4.92 2.83
CA LEU A 192 -1.30 4.71 4.11
C LEU A 192 0.06 4.01 3.96
N MET A 193 0.35 3.39 2.78
CA MET A 193 1.53 2.57 2.55
C MET A 193 2.55 3.17 1.59
N LYS A 194 2.44 4.45 1.25
CA LYS A 194 3.42 5.09 0.35
C LYS A 194 4.84 5.02 0.92
N SER A 195 5.82 4.74 0.07
CA SER A 195 7.23 4.54 0.44
C SER A 195 7.90 5.74 1.12
N ASN A 196 7.32 6.93 0.94
CA ASN A 196 7.81 8.18 1.53
C ASN A 196 7.11 8.55 2.85
N MET A 197 6.30 7.64 3.40
CA MET A 197 5.68 7.84 4.70
C MET A 197 6.70 7.57 5.82
N ASN A 198 6.63 8.35 6.89
CA ASN A 198 7.39 8.12 8.11
C ASN A 198 7.06 6.73 8.69
N LYS A 199 8.06 6.00 9.15
CA LYS A 199 7.91 4.62 9.67
C LYS A 199 6.91 4.52 10.82
N LEU A 200 6.85 5.51 11.71
CA LEU A 200 5.91 5.55 12.83
C LEU A 200 4.47 5.60 12.35
N PHE A 201 4.17 6.52 11.42
CA PHE A 201 2.83 6.68 10.85
C PHE A 201 2.43 5.47 10.00
N LYS A 202 3.39 4.89 9.28
CA LYS A 202 3.17 3.67 8.50
C LYS A 202 2.78 2.51 9.41
N LYS A 203 3.54 2.27 10.48
CA LYS A 203 3.26 1.19 11.43
C LYS A 203 1.90 1.39 12.08
N PHE A 204 1.57 2.59 12.52
CA PHE A 204 0.24 2.89 13.06
C PHE A 204 -0.87 2.57 12.06
N GLY A 205 -0.71 2.97 10.79
CA GLY A 205 -1.67 2.65 9.72
C GLY A 205 -1.83 1.16 9.50
N GLU A 206 -0.74 0.38 9.51
CA GLU A 206 -0.76 -1.08 9.41
C GLU A 206 -1.53 -1.71 10.59
N ASP A 207 -1.23 -1.29 11.82
CA ASP A 207 -1.87 -1.79 13.03
C ASP A 207 -3.37 -1.43 13.05
N LEU A 208 -3.72 -0.23 12.57
CA LEU A 208 -5.11 0.21 12.48
C LEU A 208 -5.91 -0.65 11.47
N ILE A 209 -5.38 -0.84 10.26
CA ILE A 209 -6.00 -1.70 9.24
C ILE A 209 -6.15 -3.13 9.75
N LYS A 210 -5.12 -3.67 10.41
CA LYS A 210 -5.17 -5.00 11.02
C LYS A 210 -6.28 -5.11 12.06
N ASN A 211 -6.42 -4.11 12.92
CA ASN A 211 -7.49 -4.06 13.92
C ASN A 211 -8.89 -4.02 13.28
N ILE A 212 -9.06 -3.28 12.18
CA ILE A 212 -10.31 -3.25 11.42
C ILE A 212 -10.60 -4.63 10.82
N LEU A 213 -9.62 -5.28 10.19
CA LEU A 213 -9.76 -6.61 9.60
C LEU A 213 -10.11 -7.69 10.64
N PHE A 214 -9.68 -7.51 11.89
CA PHE A 214 -10.05 -8.39 13.01
C PHE A 214 -11.38 -8.03 13.69
N GLY A 215 -12.14 -7.08 13.12
CA GLY A 215 -13.48 -6.74 13.56
C GLY A 215 -13.53 -5.92 14.84
N LYS A 216 -12.46 -5.17 15.17
CA LYS A 216 -12.55 -4.20 16.27
C LYS A 216 -13.62 -3.16 16.00
N SER A 217 -14.32 -2.78 17.05
CA SER A 217 -15.39 -1.79 16.99
C SER A 217 -14.86 -0.41 16.59
N LYS A 218 -15.76 0.42 16.02
CA LYS A 218 -15.45 1.83 15.72
C LYS A 218 -14.87 2.56 16.93
N TYR A 219 -15.43 2.31 18.13
CA TYR A 219 -14.98 2.93 19.38
C TYR A 219 -13.51 2.60 19.70
N GLU A 220 -13.08 1.35 19.54
CA GLU A 220 -11.68 0.93 19.75
C GLU A 220 -10.74 1.57 18.71
N ILE A 221 -11.19 1.69 17.46
CA ILE A 221 -10.45 2.33 16.40
C ILE A 221 -10.30 3.83 16.66
N ASP A 222 -11.39 4.52 17.05
CA ASP A 222 -11.39 5.93 17.41
C ASP A 222 -10.42 6.20 18.58
N ASN A 223 -10.46 5.39 19.63
CA ASN A 223 -9.53 5.51 20.74
C ASN A 223 -8.07 5.34 20.31
N SER A 224 -7.79 4.36 19.44
CA SER A 224 -6.44 4.16 18.92
C SER A 224 -5.93 5.39 18.15
N VAL A 225 -6.79 6.05 17.36
CA VAL A 225 -6.44 7.28 16.63
C VAL A 225 -6.19 8.43 17.60
N ILE A 226 -7.05 8.62 18.60
CA ILE A 226 -6.93 9.68 19.60
C ILE A 226 -5.65 9.50 20.43
N GLU A 227 -5.37 8.28 20.89
CA GLU A 227 -4.18 7.96 21.67
C GLU A 227 -2.90 8.15 20.85
N PHE A 228 -2.90 7.72 19.60
CA PHE A 228 -1.77 7.95 18.70
C PHE A 228 -1.50 9.46 18.53
N TYR A 229 -2.53 10.25 18.26
CA TYR A 229 -2.38 11.71 18.15
C TYR A 229 -1.82 12.34 19.45
N LYS A 230 -2.28 11.91 20.62
CA LYS A 230 -1.72 12.36 21.91
C LYS A 230 -0.26 11.95 22.05
N HIS A 231 0.08 10.73 21.65
CA HIS A 231 1.45 10.22 21.71
C HIS A 231 2.42 11.02 20.83
N LEU A 232 1.99 11.50 19.65
CA LEU A 232 2.83 12.34 18.79
C LEU A 232 3.39 13.56 19.52
N LYS A 233 2.63 14.13 20.48
CA LYS A 233 3.04 15.31 21.26
C LYS A 233 4.18 15.04 22.23
N THR A 234 4.50 13.77 22.49
CA THR A 234 5.57 13.35 23.42
C THR A 234 6.86 12.95 22.71
N LEU A 235 6.84 12.87 21.38
CA LEU A 235 7.95 12.31 20.59
C LEU A 235 9.00 13.37 20.22
N ASP A 236 10.21 12.89 19.93
CA ASP A 236 11.27 13.72 19.38
C ASP A 236 10.91 14.19 17.95
N PRO A 237 11.19 15.46 17.58
CA PRO A 237 10.89 15.97 16.25
C PRO A 237 11.40 15.14 15.09
N LYS A 238 12.58 14.50 15.19
CA LYS A 238 13.09 13.64 14.14
C LYS A 238 12.21 12.41 13.87
N GLN A 239 11.54 11.89 14.90
CA GLN A 239 10.62 10.78 14.77
C GLN A 239 9.33 11.17 14.04
N LEU A 240 8.95 12.45 14.08
CA LEU A 240 7.76 13.00 13.44
C LEU A 240 8.02 13.45 11.99
N GLY A 241 9.26 13.81 11.68
CA GLY A 241 9.63 14.39 10.41
C GLY A 241 9.42 13.46 9.22
N LYS A 242 9.12 14.05 8.06
CA LYS A 242 9.01 13.34 6.78
C LYS A 242 10.41 13.04 6.23
N PRO A 243 10.80 11.75 6.10
CA PRO A 243 12.10 11.41 5.54
C PRO A 243 12.15 11.73 4.04
N THR A 244 13.22 12.40 3.61
CA THR A 244 13.41 12.74 2.20
C THR A 244 14.89 12.90 1.86
N GLY A 245 15.24 12.67 0.59
CA GLY A 245 16.59 12.98 0.08
C GLY A 245 16.69 14.42 -0.41
N VAL A 246 17.81 15.07 -0.17
CA VAL A 246 18.08 16.41 -0.64
C VAL A 246 18.64 16.39 -2.06
N LYS A 247 18.10 17.24 -2.93
CA LYS A 247 18.54 17.35 -4.34
C LYS A 247 18.59 18.80 -4.76
N GLN A 248 19.49 19.13 -5.69
CA GLN A 248 19.48 20.39 -6.42
C GLN A 248 19.60 21.66 -5.55
N ILE A 249 20.38 21.61 -4.44
CA ILE A 249 20.65 22.81 -3.64
C ILE A 249 21.31 23.87 -4.51
N SER A 250 22.36 23.49 -5.24
CA SER A 250 23.14 24.38 -6.09
C SER A 250 22.30 25.06 -7.18
N GLU A 251 21.25 24.38 -7.66
CA GLU A 251 20.36 24.92 -8.70
C GLU A 251 19.41 25.97 -8.18
N TYR A 252 18.85 25.80 -6.94
CA TYR A 252 17.76 26.63 -6.45
C TYR A 252 18.18 27.63 -5.38
N HIS A 253 19.29 27.41 -4.70
CA HIS A 253 19.74 28.25 -3.58
C HIS A 253 20.34 29.56 -4.09
N LEU A 254 19.90 30.67 -3.50
CA LEU A 254 20.47 32.00 -3.67
C LEU A 254 20.93 32.50 -2.29
N PRO A 255 22.23 32.78 -2.11
CA PRO A 255 22.76 33.20 -0.78
C PRO A 255 22.04 34.45 -0.26
N PRO A 256 22.03 34.65 1.06
CA PRO A 256 21.43 35.82 1.67
C PRO A 256 22.07 37.13 1.13
N ARG A 257 21.27 38.14 0.89
CA ARG A 257 21.76 39.47 0.54
C ARG A 257 22.32 40.15 1.79
N ALA A 258 23.06 41.24 1.60
CA ALA A 258 23.58 42.01 2.71
C ALA A 258 22.42 42.47 3.63
N GLY A 259 22.50 42.09 4.92
CA GLY A 259 21.46 42.38 5.92
C GLY A 259 20.33 41.33 6.03
N GLU A 260 20.26 40.36 5.15
CA GLU A 260 19.30 39.27 5.26
C GLU A 260 19.88 38.10 6.06
N MET A 261 19.06 37.50 6.93
CA MET A 261 19.43 36.35 7.76
C MET A 261 19.37 35.03 6.95
N PHE A 262 18.44 34.92 6.03
CA PHE A 262 18.12 33.69 5.34
C PHE A 262 18.28 33.82 3.81
N SER A 263 18.71 32.74 3.20
CA SER A 263 18.80 32.55 1.76
C SER A 263 17.45 32.73 1.08
N SER A 264 17.46 33.15 -0.16
CA SER A 264 16.30 33.14 -1.06
C SER A 264 16.36 31.94 -2.01
N PHE A 265 15.31 31.75 -2.79
CA PHE A 265 15.21 30.60 -3.70
C PHE A 265 14.74 31.05 -5.08
N ARG A 266 15.26 30.39 -6.11
CA ARG A 266 14.69 30.49 -7.45
C ARG A 266 13.27 29.90 -7.45
N THR A 267 12.47 30.31 -8.42
CA THR A 267 11.08 29.86 -8.59
C THR A 267 10.98 28.32 -8.61
N LYS A 268 9.99 27.76 -7.92
CA LYS A 268 9.71 26.31 -7.86
C LYS A 268 10.75 25.46 -7.12
N ALA A 269 11.55 26.04 -6.22
CA ALA A 269 12.46 25.24 -5.39
C ALA A 269 11.71 24.16 -4.60
N PRO A 270 12.17 22.90 -4.62
CA PRO A 270 11.54 21.79 -3.89
C PRO A 270 11.53 22.00 -2.36
N ALA A 271 10.53 21.44 -1.69
CA ALA A 271 10.39 21.60 -0.23
C ALA A 271 11.59 21.04 0.56
N ASN A 272 12.15 19.90 0.10
CA ASN A 272 13.34 19.30 0.71
C ASN A 272 14.58 20.20 0.58
N THR A 273 14.77 20.84 -0.57
CA THR A 273 15.85 21.81 -0.81
C THR A 273 15.69 23.03 0.10
N LYS A 274 14.47 23.57 0.17
CA LYS A 274 14.18 24.71 1.06
C LYS A 274 14.46 24.36 2.51
N ALA A 275 13.96 23.23 2.98
CA ALA A 275 14.13 22.78 4.36
C ALA A 275 15.62 22.56 4.73
N ALA A 276 16.41 21.97 3.84
CA ALA A 276 17.85 21.79 4.02
C ALA A 276 18.61 23.12 4.13
N VAL A 277 18.32 24.05 3.20
CA VAL A 277 18.95 25.38 3.22
C VAL A 277 18.58 26.17 4.46
N ARG A 278 17.33 26.08 4.95
CA ARG A 278 16.93 26.75 6.20
C ARG A 278 17.70 26.27 7.42
N TYR A 279 18.00 24.97 7.50
CA TYR A 279 18.88 24.44 8.55
C TYR A 279 20.30 25.02 8.42
N ASN A 280 20.87 25.03 7.21
CA ASN A 280 22.20 25.55 6.95
C ASN A 280 22.32 27.06 7.26
N ASP A 281 21.30 27.83 6.89
CA ASP A 281 21.22 29.25 7.20
C ASP A 281 21.18 29.48 8.72
N LEU A 282 20.39 28.66 9.44
CA LEU A 282 20.30 28.79 10.91
C LEU A 282 21.60 28.38 11.60
N LEU A 283 22.34 27.39 11.09
CA LEU A 283 23.70 27.08 11.57
C LEU A 283 24.65 28.24 11.41
N LYS A 284 24.67 28.89 10.24
CA LYS A 284 25.53 30.04 9.97
C LYS A 284 25.14 31.25 10.85
N PHE A 285 23.85 31.55 10.94
CA PHE A 285 23.36 32.65 11.78
C PHE A 285 23.77 32.51 13.23
N LYS A 286 23.69 31.28 13.78
CA LYS A 286 24.12 30.96 15.14
C LYS A 286 25.64 30.74 15.29
N LYS A 287 26.42 30.87 14.23
CA LYS A 287 27.87 30.64 14.18
C LYS A 287 28.26 29.19 14.60
N LEU A 288 27.42 28.24 14.26
CA LEU A 288 27.58 26.81 14.59
C LEU A 288 28.10 25.96 13.41
N ASP A 289 28.21 26.55 12.23
CA ASP A 289 28.62 25.95 10.98
C ASP A 289 30.06 25.40 10.96
N LYS A 290 30.91 25.84 11.87
CA LYS A 290 32.26 25.26 12.06
C LYS A 290 32.28 24.02 12.95
N LYS A 291 31.25 23.81 13.76
CA LYS A 291 31.17 22.69 14.72
C LYS A 291 30.22 21.59 14.28
N TYR A 292 29.24 21.91 13.46
CA TYR A 292 28.23 20.98 12.96
C TYR A 292 28.17 20.98 11.45
N GLU A 293 27.94 19.80 10.87
CA GLU A 293 27.91 19.63 9.42
C GLU A 293 26.67 20.28 8.79
N SER A 294 26.90 20.98 7.68
CA SER A 294 25.82 21.47 6.83
C SER A 294 25.24 20.32 6.01
N ILE A 295 23.94 20.41 5.74
CA ILE A 295 23.25 19.48 4.83
C ILE A 295 23.69 19.76 3.40
N ILE A 296 24.09 18.72 2.66
CA ILE A 296 24.51 18.79 1.27
C ILE A 296 23.58 17.96 0.35
N GLU A 297 23.77 18.07 -0.96
CA GLU A 297 23.06 17.25 -1.93
C GLU A 297 23.40 15.76 -1.75
N GLY A 298 22.37 14.92 -1.79
CA GLY A 298 22.47 13.48 -1.51
C GLY A 298 22.12 13.08 -0.08
N ASP A 299 22.17 14.01 0.87
CA ASP A 299 21.83 13.71 2.25
C ASP A 299 20.37 13.32 2.42
N LYS A 300 20.12 12.50 3.45
CA LYS A 300 18.78 12.19 3.94
C LYS A 300 18.46 13.06 5.14
N ILE A 301 17.33 13.74 5.07
CA ILE A 301 16.85 14.65 6.12
C ILE A 301 15.42 14.31 6.53
N PHE A 302 15.02 14.84 7.68
CA PHE A 302 13.63 14.84 8.15
C PHE A 302 13.08 16.26 8.02
N ILE A 303 12.04 16.44 7.19
CA ILE A 303 11.37 17.73 7.06
C ILE A 303 10.37 17.85 8.21
N ILE A 304 10.48 18.95 8.96
CA ILE A 304 9.61 19.30 10.08
C ILE A 304 8.84 20.56 9.72
N ASN A 305 7.52 20.52 9.88
CA ASN A 305 6.66 21.70 9.77
C ASN A 305 6.70 22.47 11.09
N LEU A 306 6.73 23.79 11.00
CA LEU A 306 6.86 24.69 12.14
C LEU A 306 5.67 25.65 12.22
N LYS A 307 5.18 25.86 13.43
CA LYS A 307 4.25 26.96 13.76
C LYS A 307 4.89 28.32 13.48
N PRO A 308 4.10 29.41 13.37
CA PRO A 308 4.63 30.75 13.27
C PRO A 308 5.68 31.02 14.38
N ASN A 309 6.86 31.48 13.97
CA ASN A 309 8.02 31.64 14.85
C ASN A 309 8.82 32.89 14.52
N VAL A 310 9.77 33.24 15.41
CA VAL A 310 10.58 34.45 15.31
C VAL A 310 11.43 34.53 14.03
N TYR A 311 11.75 33.39 13.43
CA TYR A 311 12.52 33.30 12.19
C TYR A 311 11.64 33.24 10.92
N LYS A 312 10.32 33.22 11.06
CA LYS A 312 9.35 33.09 9.96
C LYS A 312 9.63 31.87 9.09
N LEU A 313 10.12 30.81 9.70
CA LEU A 313 10.35 29.51 9.02
C LEU A 313 9.08 28.66 9.04
N GLU A 314 8.60 28.23 7.89
CA GLU A 314 7.48 27.29 7.77
C GLU A 314 7.93 25.85 7.92
N THR A 315 9.15 25.53 7.47
CA THR A 315 9.74 24.20 7.55
C THR A 315 11.22 24.26 7.82
N ILE A 316 11.77 23.21 8.44
CA ILE A 316 13.21 23.00 8.60
C ILE A 316 13.58 21.55 8.32
N GLY A 317 14.75 21.30 7.74
CA GLY A 317 15.31 19.96 7.55
C GLY A 317 16.24 19.58 8.70
N LEU A 318 16.02 18.47 9.37
CA LEU A 318 16.94 17.94 10.36
C LEU A 318 17.77 16.81 9.75
N PRO A 319 19.12 16.86 9.83
CA PRO A 319 19.97 15.76 9.36
C PRO A 319 19.88 14.55 10.30
N ASN A 320 20.30 13.38 9.82
CA ASN A 320 20.51 12.20 10.67
C ASN A 320 21.60 12.43 11.71
N ALA A 321 22.61 13.23 11.37
CA ALA A 321 23.70 13.62 12.26
C ALA A 321 23.21 14.38 13.51
N LYS A 322 24.12 14.63 14.43
CA LYS A 322 23.82 15.39 15.64
C LYS A 322 23.41 16.83 15.28
N VAL A 323 22.25 17.23 15.78
CA VAL A 323 21.73 18.61 15.65
C VAL A 323 22.22 19.43 16.85
N PRO A 324 22.57 20.71 16.68
CA PRO A 324 22.89 21.60 17.82
C PRO A 324 21.73 21.71 18.80
N ASP A 325 22.00 21.67 20.09
CA ASP A 325 20.99 21.75 21.16
C ASP A 325 20.08 22.98 21.04
N GLU A 326 20.63 24.11 20.58
CA GLU A 326 19.87 25.33 20.35
C GLU A 326 18.85 25.23 19.22
N ILE A 327 19.20 24.52 18.13
CA ILE A 327 18.30 24.27 17.01
C ILE A 327 17.26 23.22 17.41
N GLU A 328 17.68 22.20 18.16
CA GLU A 328 16.78 21.19 18.65
C GLU A 328 15.71 21.78 19.60
N LYS A 329 16.10 22.64 20.53
CA LYS A 329 15.17 23.38 21.39
C LYS A 329 14.20 24.23 20.60
N PHE A 330 14.70 24.99 19.61
CA PHE A 330 13.85 25.79 18.73
C PHE A 330 12.83 24.92 17.98
N VAL A 331 13.27 23.81 17.42
CA VAL A 331 12.34 22.90 16.69
C VAL A 331 11.32 22.28 17.65
N LYS A 332 11.70 21.86 18.86
CA LYS A 332 10.76 21.33 19.87
C LYS A 332 9.72 22.38 20.31
N GLU A 333 10.10 23.64 20.40
CA GLU A 333 9.20 24.73 20.77
C GLU A 333 8.17 25.04 19.67
N PHE A 334 8.60 25.04 18.40
CA PHE A 334 7.79 25.52 17.30
C PHE A 334 7.28 24.40 16.35
N ILE A 335 7.51 23.13 16.64
CA ILE A 335 6.99 22.04 15.80
C ILE A 335 5.47 22.10 15.68
N ASP A 336 4.97 21.99 14.46
CA ASP A 336 3.54 21.92 14.18
C ASP A 336 3.09 20.45 14.02
N ILE A 337 2.75 19.86 15.17
CA ILE A 337 2.31 18.45 15.21
C ILE A 337 0.95 18.30 14.52
N ASP A 338 0.10 19.29 14.58
CA ASP A 338 -1.23 19.26 13.98
C ASP A 338 -1.12 19.21 12.45
N GLU A 339 -0.29 20.10 11.87
CA GLU A 339 0.00 20.10 10.42
C GLU A 339 0.71 18.82 9.98
N ILE A 340 1.64 18.30 10.77
CA ILE A 340 2.32 17.02 10.49
C ILE A 340 1.31 15.86 10.46
N PHE A 341 0.45 15.79 11.47
CA PHE A 341 -0.58 14.75 11.54
C PHE A 341 -1.58 14.88 10.39
N GLU A 342 -2.02 16.09 10.07
CA GLU A 342 -2.93 16.36 8.98
C GLU A 342 -2.35 15.94 7.63
N SER A 343 -1.15 16.40 7.31
CA SER A 343 -0.50 16.13 6.02
C SER A 343 -0.10 14.67 5.82
N LEU A 344 0.30 13.97 6.88
CA LEU A 344 0.79 12.60 6.78
C LEU A 344 -0.30 11.54 6.94
N LEU A 345 -1.29 11.76 7.79
CA LEU A 345 -2.22 10.71 8.20
C LEU A 345 -3.69 11.10 8.15
N LEU A 346 -4.09 12.26 8.67
CA LEU A 346 -5.49 12.62 8.90
C LEU A 346 -6.36 12.51 7.64
N ASN A 347 -5.90 13.07 6.52
CA ASN A 347 -6.66 13.04 5.27
C ASN A 347 -6.91 11.61 4.77
N LYS A 348 -5.93 10.73 4.96
CA LYS A 348 -6.04 9.31 4.59
C LYS A 348 -6.93 8.52 5.54
N LEU A 349 -6.89 8.85 6.83
CA LEU A 349 -7.82 8.27 7.81
C LEU A 349 -9.25 8.69 7.52
N LYS A 350 -9.49 9.95 7.17
CA LYS A 350 -10.83 10.43 6.79
C LYS A 350 -11.38 9.69 5.57
N GLU A 351 -10.55 9.45 4.55
CA GLU A 351 -10.97 8.63 3.40
C GLU A 351 -11.33 7.21 3.85
N LEU A 352 -10.50 6.58 4.67
CA LEU A 352 -10.76 5.25 5.21
C LEU A 352 -12.06 5.19 6.02
N TYR A 353 -12.29 6.15 6.91
CA TYR A 353 -13.52 6.25 7.70
C TYR A 353 -14.75 6.44 6.81
N LYS A 354 -14.65 7.30 5.79
CA LYS A 354 -15.71 7.50 4.80
C LYS A 354 -16.03 6.19 4.07
N ASP A 355 -15.02 5.45 3.63
CA ASP A 355 -15.18 4.18 2.93
C ASP A 355 -15.82 3.10 3.84
N LEU A 356 -15.60 3.18 5.15
CA LEU A 356 -16.23 2.33 6.16
C LEU A 356 -17.64 2.82 6.57
N GLY A 357 -18.09 3.97 6.09
CA GLY A 357 -19.35 4.59 6.52
C GLY A 357 -19.29 5.11 7.96
N TRP A 358 -18.11 5.44 8.46
CA TRP A 358 -17.90 5.95 9.82
C TRP A 358 -17.65 7.45 9.82
N GLU A 359 -18.17 8.12 10.84
CA GLU A 359 -17.77 9.49 11.15
C GLU A 359 -16.41 9.51 11.86
N PHE A 360 -15.54 10.45 11.45
CA PHE A 360 -14.22 10.60 12.05
C PHE A 360 -14.32 11.21 13.45
N PRO A 361 -13.58 10.71 14.48
CA PRO A 361 -13.68 11.21 15.83
C PRO A 361 -13.12 12.64 15.98
N ALA A 362 -13.69 13.43 16.90
CA ALA A 362 -13.12 14.71 17.28
C ALA A 362 -11.83 14.49 18.07
N LEU A 363 -10.69 14.92 17.52
CA LEU A 363 -9.37 14.75 18.15
C LEU A 363 -9.09 15.78 19.26
N ASN A 364 -9.57 17.01 19.09
CA ASN A 364 -9.56 18.12 20.06
C ASN A 364 -10.52 19.21 19.62
N GLU A 365 -10.99 20.06 20.56
CA GLU A 365 -11.83 21.24 20.25
C GLU A 365 -11.14 22.24 19.28
N ASN A 366 -9.81 22.25 19.21
CA ASN A 366 -9.06 23.13 18.33
C ASN A 366 -8.95 22.65 16.89
N ILE A 367 -9.00 21.34 16.63
CA ILE A 367 -8.96 20.78 15.26
C ILE A 367 -10.32 20.92 14.59
N THR A 368 -11.41 20.85 15.34
CA THR A 368 -12.76 21.09 14.82
C THR A 368 -12.98 22.53 14.31
N LYS A 369 -12.16 23.51 14.71
CA LYS A 369 -12.23 24.90 14.20
C LYS A 369 -11.71 25.08 12.77
N PHE A 370 -10.92 24.15 12.25
CA PHE A 370 -10.49 24.15 10.85
C PHE A 370 -11.53 23.58 9.87
N PHE A 371 -12.60 22.99 10.38
CA PHE A 371 -13.69 22.43 9.59
C PHE A 371 -14.88 23.40 9.56
N LYS A 372 -14.74 24.52 8.85
CA LYS A 372 -15.90 25.22 8.28
C LYS A 372 -16.21 24.57 6.94
N PHE A 373 -17.34 23.84 6.89
CA PHE A 373 -17.99 23.41 5.67
C PHE A 373 -18.46 24.64 4.86
#